data_7ccd593054f78edefdd741623282b297
#
_entry.id   7ccd593054f78edefdd741623282b297
#
_cell.length_a   1.000
_cell.length_b   1.000
_cell.length_c   1.000
_cell.angle_alpha   90.00
_cell.angle_beta   90.00
_cell.angle_gamma   90.00
#
_symmetry.space_group_name_H-M   'P 1'
#
loop_
_entity.id
_entity.type
_entity.pdbx_description
1 polymer ?
#
loop_
_entity_poly.entity_id
_entity_poly.type
_entity_poly.pdbx_seq_one_letter_code
_entity_poly.pdbx_strand_id
1 'polypeptide(L)'
;MNGKLAKAPGYQELEGFDKSKNNLFSIHVHIDDKGFIWINMDAAPKPEIAWSDDFSGIDTQARFSCYNFDDYKFDHTWEMTGDYNWKILADNYNECYHCKTTHPDIPALADLESYYVETKGGHIMHFGNPTKEQIERGFRVASTYYFPNASMNIT
;
A
#
# COMPACT_ATOMS: atom_id res chain seq x y z
N MET A 1 -2.21 -6.13 26.74
CA MET A 1 -0.97 -6.95 26.56
C MET A 1 0.18 -5.97 26.35
N ASN A 2 1.38 -6.25 26.90
CA ASN A 2 2.53 -5.32 26.85
C ASN A 2 3.77 -5.92 26.16
N GLY A 3 3.59 -7.01 25.42
CA GLY A 3 4.67 -7.67 24.68
C GLY A 3 5.70 -8.43 25.52
N LYS A 4 5.63 -8.39 26.84
CA LYS A 4 6.59 -9.09 27.71
C LYS A 4 6.31 -10.59 27.69
N LEU A 5 7.40 -11.38 27.66
CA LEU A 5 7.31 -12.83 27.74
C LEU A 5 6.70 -13.26 29.08
N ALA A 6 5.52 -13.82 29.05
CA ALA A 6 4.83 -14.30 30.27
C ALA A 6 5.40 -15.63 30.77
N LYS A 7 5.45 -16.64 29.89
CA LYS A 7 5.95 -17.99 30.17
C LYS A 7 6.67 -18.55 28.94
N ALA A 8 7.69 -19.38 29.18
CA ALA A 8 8.41 -20.16 28.17
C ALA A 8 8.60 -21.59 28.68
N PRO A 9 7.56 -22.44 28.62
CA PRO A 9 7.62 -23.80 29.15
C PRO A 9 8.79 -24.58 28.52
N GLY A 10 9.60 -25.23 29.36
CA GLY A 10 10.78 -25.99 28.95
C GLY A 10 12.04 -25.15 28.75
N TYR A 11 11.95 -23.80 28.75
CA TYR A 11 13.11 -22.91 28.59
C TYR A 11 13.53 -22.22 29.88
N GLN A 12 12.64 -22.19 30.88
CA GLN A 12 12.85 -21.40 32.12
C GLN A 12 14.01 -21.95 32.96
N GLU A 13 14.38 -23.24 32.81
CA GLU A 13 15.42 -23.92 33.54
C GLU A 13 16.75 -24.04 32.75
N LEU A 14 16.78 -23.50 31.53
CA LEU A 14 17.98 -23.48 30.73
C LEU A 14 18.98 -22.45 31.27
N GLU A 15 20.23 -22.90 31.46
CA GLU A 15 21.31 -22.00 31.84
C GLU A 15 21.48 -20.88 30.81
N GLY A 16 21.54 -19.65 31.28
CA GLY A 16 21.67 -18.45 30.44
C GLY A 16 20.36 -17.93 29.80
N PHE A 17 19.21 -18.58 30.04
CA PHE A 17 17.93 -18.08 29.55
C PHE A 17 17.50 -16.83 30.35
N ASP A 18 17.49 -15.70 29.67
CA ASP A 18 17.02 -14.42 30.23
C ASP A 18 15.66 -14.07 29.65
N LYS A 19 14.62 -14.23 30.45
CA LYS A 19 13.23 -13.93 30.09
C LYS A 19 13.06 -12.49 29.61
N SER A 20 13.78 -11.53 30.15
CA SER A 20 13.68 -10.12 29.80
C SER A 20 14.19 -9.80 28.40
N LYS A 21 15.03 -10.66 27.84
CA LYS A 21 15.59 -10.53 26.47
C LYS A 21 14.78 -11.24 25.40
N ASN A 22 13.70 -11.94 25.80
CA ASN A 22 12.87 -12.74 24.91
C ASN A 22 11.45 -12.19 24.80
N ASN A 23 11.30 -10.88 24.82
CA ASN A 23 10.02 -10.21 24.61
C ASN A 23 9.71 -10.08 23.10
N LEU A 24 8.45 -9.74 22.78
CA LEU A 24 8.09 -9.30 21.43
C LEU A 24 8.77 -7.96 21.14
N PHE A 25 9.19 -7.77 19.92
CA PHE A 25 9.64 -6.48 19.43
C PHE A 25 8.46 -5.52 19.28
N SER A 26 8.73 -4.24 19.42
CA SER A 26 7.75 -3.19 19.10
C SER A 26 7.55 -3.12 17.59
N ILE A 27 6.35 -2.81 17.17
CA ILE A 27 5.99 -2.51 15.79
C ILE A 27 5.78 -1.00 15.71
N HIS A 28 6.41 -0.36 14.71
CA HIS A 28 6.19 1.05 14.45
C HIS A 28 4.91 1.22 13.65
N VAL A 29 4.05 2.11 14.09
CA VAL A 29 2.75 2.37 13.47
C VAL A 29 2.65 3.86 13.16
N HIS A 30 2.20 4.17 11.95
CA HIS A 30 1.79 5.51 11.54
C HIS A 30 0.34 5.44 11.02
N ILE A 31 -0.47 6.40 11.39
CA ILE A 31 -1.82 6.58 10.85
C ILE A 31 -1.80 7.89 10.08
N ASP A 32 -2.08 7.82 8.79
CA ASP A 32 -2.05 8.97 7.91
C ASP A 32 -3.35 9.81 7.98
N ASP A 33 -3.37 10.95 7.28
CA ASP A 33 -4.50 11.88 7.27
C ASP A 33 -5.80 11.32 6.65
N LYS A 34 -5.72 10.17 5.97
CA LYS A 34 -6.87 9.45 5.41
C LYS A 34 -7.31 8.26 6.28
N GLY A 35 -6.62 8.02 7.40
CA GLY A 35 -6.92 6.94 8.33
C GLY A 35 -6.29 5.60 7.96
N PHE A 36 -5.42 5.52 6.96
CA PHE A 36 -4.70 4.30 6.65
C PHE A 36 -3.63 4.02 7.70
N ILE A 37 -3.53 2.75 8.09
CA ILE A 37 -2.57 2.27 9.09
C ILE A 37 -1.35 1.69 8.38
N TRP A 38 -0.21 2.31 8.60
CA TRP A 38 1.08 1.88 8.08
C TRP A 38 1.88 1.18 9.17
N ILE A 39 2.49 0.06 8.83
CA ILE A 39 3.24 -0.77 9.78
C ILE A 39 4.67 -0.94 9.27
N ASN A 40 5.65 -0.65 10.15
CA ASN A 40 7.04 -0.97 9.88
C ASN A 40 7.51 -2.00 10.92
N MET A 41 8.00 -3.14 10.43
CA MET A 41 8.44 -4.30 11.23
C MET A 41 9.91 -4.21 11.64
N ASP A 42 10.58 -3.08 11.43
CA ASP A 42 11.94 -2.87 11.94
C ASP A 42 11.95 -3.03 13.47
N ALA A 43 12.83 -3.89 13.97
CA ALA A 43 12.93 -4.18 15.40
C ALA A 43 13.74 -3.13 16.19
N ALA A 44 14.36 -2.17 15.52
CA ALA A 44 15.12 -1.09 16.16
C ALA A 44 14.20 -0.15 16.94
N PRO A 45 14.70 0.58 17.96
CA PRO A 45 13.90 1.57 18.70
C PRO A 45 13.32 2.71 17.83
N LYS A 46 13.98 3.00 16.71
CA LYS A 46 13.48 3.85 15.63
C LYS A 46 13.66 3.12 14.31
N PRO A 47 12.72 3.21 13.38
CA PRO A 47 12.89 2.60 12.07
C PRO A 47 14.06 3.25 11.33
N GLU A 48 14.81 2.45 10.57
CA GLU A 48 15.90 2.95 9.73
C GLU A 48 15.38 3.97 8.70
N ILE A 49 14.19 3.70 8.14
CA ILE A 49 13.51 4.61 7.23
C ILE A 49 12.22 5.04 7.89
N ALA A 50 12.05 6.33 8.14
CA ALA A 50 10.81 6.86 8.68
C ALA A 50 9.71 6.84 7.61
N TRP A 51 8.44 6.75 8.03
CA TRP A 51 7.30 6.83 7.11
C TRP A 51 7.34 8.09 6.24
N SER A 52 7.72 9.21 6.81
CA SER A 52 7.84 10.49 6.10
C SER A 52 8.90 10.50 4.99
N ASP A 53 9.91 9.65 5.08
CA ASP A 53 10.99 9.62 4.09
C ASP A 53 10.51 8.96 2.79
N ASP A 54 9.69 7.90 2.91
CA ASP A 54 9.18 7.15 1.76
C ASP A 54 7.79 7.61 1.29
N PHE A 55 6.93 8.06 2.20
CA PHE A 55 5.51 8.26 1.93
C PHE A 55 4.99 9.67 2.20
N SER A 56 5.88 10.65 2.47
CA SER A 56 5.46 12.04 2.70
C SER A 56 4.60 12.58 1.56
N GLY A 57 3.41 13.08 1.92
CA GLY A 57 2.46 13.69 0.99
C GLY A 57 1.57 12.70 0.22
N ILE A 58 1.68 11.41 0.52
CA ILE A 58 0.87 10.38 -0.15
C ILE A 58 -0.62 10.50 0.18
N ASP A 59 -0.92 10.91 1.39
CA ASP A 59 -2.25 11.10 1.96
C ASP A 59 -2.86 12.48 1.66
N THR A 60 -2.02 13.44 1.28
CA THR A 60 -2.41 14.83 0.99
C THR A 60 -2.41 15.18 -0.49
N GLN A 61 -2.42 14.18 -1.39
CA GLN A 61 -2.47 14.40 -2.82
C GLN A 61 -3.73 15.18 -3.22
N ALA A 62 -3.56 16.22 -4.02
CA ALA A 62 -4.68 17.08 -4.47
C ALA A 62 -5.80 16.28 -5.16
N ARG A 63 -5.46 15.19 -5.88
CA ARG A 63 -6.42 14.31 -6.54
C ARG A 63 -7.35 13.56 -5.58
N PHE A 64 -7.00 13.48 -4.28
CA PHE A 64 -7.86 12.85 -3.27
C PHE A 64 -8.95 13.77 -2.73
N SER A 65 -8.96 15.05 -3.10
CA SER A 65 -9.97 16.02 -2.63
C SER A 65 -11.41 15.70 -3.10
N CYS A 66 -11.55 14.90 -4.15
CA CYS A 66 -12.87 14.49 -4.65
C CYS A 66 -13.40 13.20 -4.01
N TYR A 67 -12.63 12.55 -3.14
CA TYR A 67 -13.04 11.31 -2.46
C TYR A 67 -13.28 11.59 -0.97
N ASN A 68 -14.39 11.10 -0.46
CA ASN A 68 -14.64 11.05 0.98
C ASN A 68 -14.37 9.63 1.48
N PHE A 69 -13.24 9.43 2.15
CA PHE A 69 -12.83 8.11 2.63
C PHE A 69 -13.76 7.53 3.70
N ASP A 70 -14.53 8.35 4.40
CA ASP A 70 -15.51 7.90 5.39
C ASP A 70 -16.73 7.21 4.76
N ASP A 71 -16.97 7.40 3.47
CA ASP A 71 -18.07 6.77 2.74
C ASP A 71 -17.76 5.32 2.33
N TYR A 72 -16.48 4.95 2.34
CA TYR A 72 -16.06 3.60 1.96
C TYR A 72 -16.35 2.61 3.08
N LYS A 73 -16.90 1.46 2.72
CA LYS A 73 -17.20 0.37 3.64
C LYS A 73 -16.58 -0.91 3.11
N PHE A 74 -16.12 -1.76 4.03
CA PHE A 74 -15.65 -3.09 3.65
C PHE A 74 -16.80 -3.87 2.99
N ASP A 75 -16.52 -4.42 1.82
CA ASP A 75 -17.45 -5.29 1.08
C ASP A 75 -16.96 -6.74 1.17
N HIS A 76 -15.85 -7.08 0.55
CA HIS A 76 -15.32 -8.44 0.56
C HIS A 76 -13.81 -8.50 0.36
N THR A 77 -13.24 -9.66 0.64
CA THR A 77 -11.86 -10.01 0.28
C THR A 77 -11.88 -10.97 -0.90
N TRP A 78 -10.97 -10.76 -1.83
CA TRP A 78 -10.73 -11.62 -2.97
C TRP A 78 -9.27 -12.04 -2.99
N GLU A 79 -8.99 -13.32 -3.31
CA GLU A 79 -7.66 -13.88 -3.31
C GLU A 79 -7.37 -14.60 -4.63
N MET A 80 -6.11 -14.53 -5.05
CA MET A 80 -5.60 -15.22 -6.21
C MET A 80 -4.17 -15.68 -5.94
N THR A 81 -3.84 -16.90 -6.36
CA THR A 81 -2.49 -17.44 -6.28
C THR A 81 -1.90 -17.61 -7.68
N GLY A 82 -0.58 -17.45 -7.81
CA GLY A 82 0.11 -17.63 -9.06
C GLY A 82 1.59 -17.94 -8.85
N ASP A 83 2.15 -18.77 -9.72
CA ASP A 83 3.56 -19.18 -9.71
C ASP A 83 4.42 -18.18 -10.48
N TYR A 84 4.65 -17.00 -9.90
CA TYR A 84 5.46 -15.94 -10.52
C TYR A 84 6.28 -15.17 -9.46
N ASN A 85 7.30 -14.47 -9.93
CA ASN A 85 8.04 -13.55 -9.09
C ASN A 85 7.21 -12.27 -8.89
N TRP A 86 7.03 -11.82 -7.65
CA TRP A 86 6.26 -10.61 -7.32
C TRP A 86 6.77 -9.35 -8.05
N LYS A 87 8.07 -9.28 -8.39
CA LYS A 87 8.65 -8.14 -9.14
C LYS A 87 8.06 -8.02 -10.53
N ILE A 88 7.76 -9.14 -11.18
CA ILE A 88 7.09 -9.15 -12.49
C ILE A 88 5.68 -8.59 -12.36
N LEU A 89 4.99 -8.92 -11.26
CA LEU A 89 3.67 -8.35 -10.99
C LEU A 89 3.75 -6.83 -10.77
N ALA A 90 4.77 -6.37 -10.02
CA ALA A 90 5.01 -4.95 -9.80
C ALA A 90 5.29 -4.22 -11.13
N ASP A 91 6.15 -4.77 -11.99
CA ASP A 91 6.45 -4.21 -13.31
C ASP A 91 5.19 -4.15 -14.18
N ASN A 92 4.43 -5.24 -14.25
CA ASN A 92 3.18 -5.32 -15.00
C ASN A 92 2.12 -4.31 -14.51
N TYR A 93 2.03 -4.08 -13.21
CA TYR A 93 1.09 -3.12 -12.64
C TYR A 93 1.45 -1.67 -12.97
N ASN A 94 2.74 -1.33 -12.96
CA ASN A 94 3.22 0.05 -13.09
C ASN A 94 3.44 0.51 -14.55
N GLU A 95 3.23 -0.36 -15.53
CA GLU A 95 3.20 -0.01 -16.94
C GLU A 95 1.78 -0.24 -17.51
N CYS A 96 1.42 0.46 -18.57
CA CYS A 96 0.13 0.25 -19.25
C CYS A 96 0.31 -0.15 -20.72
N TYR A 97 1.45 -0.71 -21.07
CA TYR A 97 1.75 -1.16 -22.42
C TYR A 97 0.79 -2.26 -22.89
N HIS A 98 0.44 -3.17 -21.98
CA HIS A 98 -0.50 -4.28 -22.24
C HIS A 98 -1.98 -3.87 -22.13
N CYS A 99 -2.30 -2.71 -21.53
CA CYS A 99 -3.68 -2.34 -21.14
C CYS A 99 -4.65 -2.36 -22.33
N LYS A 100 -4.24 -1.88 -23.50
CA LYS A 100 -5.12 -1.83 -24.70
C LYS A 100 -5.52 -3.21 -25.22
N THR A 101 -4.69 -4.22 -24.97
CA THR A 101 -4.88 -5.57 -25.54
C THR A 101 -5.43 -6.56 -24.54
N THR A 102 -5.10 -6.42 -23.28
CA THR A 102 -5.42 -7.39 -22.22
C THR A 102 -6.66 -6.99 -21.42
N HIS A 103 -6.90 -5.69 -21.26
CA HIS A 103 -7.97 -5.15 -20.42
C HIS A 103 -8.96 -4.31 -21.25
N PRO A 104 -10.01 -4.91 -21.83
CA PRO A 104 -10.95 -4.18 -22.70
C PRO A 104 -11.69 -3.03 -22.01
N ASP A 105 -11.82 -3.08 -20.69
CA ASP A 105 -12.52 -2.06 -19.90
C ASP A 105 -11.63 -0.87 -19.49
N ILE A 106 -10.31 -1.00 -19.54
CA ILE A 106 -9.38 0.06 -19.11
C ILE A 106 -9.51 1.34 -19.95
N PRO A 107 -9.72 1.30 -21.29
CA PRO A 107 -9.89 2.53 -22.07
C PRO A 107 -11.09 3.40 -21.66
N ALA A 108 -12.10 2.84 -20.98
CA ALA A 108 -13.19 3.60 -20.39
C ALA A 108 -12.77 4.30 -19.08
N LEU A 109 -11.83 3.71 -18.35
CA LEU A 109 -11.36 4.15 -17.03
C LEU A 109 -10.10 5.01 -17.09
N ALA A 110 -9.33 4.96 -18.17
CA ALA A 110 -8.09 5.72 -18.31
C ALA A 110 -7.85 6.11 -19.77
N ASP A 111 -7.51 7.37 -20.02
CA ASP A 111 -7.00 7.82 -21.30
C ASP A 111 -5.53 7.39 -21.45
N LEU A 112 -5.33 6.28 -22.14
CA LEU A 112 -4.01 5.65 -22.30
C LEU A 112 -3.01 6.47 -23.12
N GLU A 113 -3.48 7.44 -23.92
CA GLU A 113 -2.58 8.32 -24.69
C GLU A 113 -1.94 9.39 -23.80
N SER A 114 -2.61 9.77 -22.72
CA SER A 114 -2.12 10.73 -21.73
C SER A 114 -1.54 10.06 -20.48
N TYR A 115 -1.53 8.73 -20.42
CA TYR A 115 -1.08 8.00 -19.25
C TYR A 115 0.42 8.22 -18.98
N TYR A 116 0.74 8.50 -17.72
CA TYR A 116 2.10 8.57 -17.21
C TYR A 116 2.14 8.21 -15.72
N VAL A 117 3.34 7.96 -15.22
CA VAL A 117 3.59 7.68 -13.81
C VAL A 117 4.57 8.69 -13.21
N GLU A 118 4.40 8.99 -11.94
CA GLU A 118 5.34 9.73 -11.13
C GLU A 118 5.84 8.87 -9.98
N THR A 119 7.15 8.84 -9.78
CA THR A 119 7.78 8.10 -8.68
C THR A 119 8.25 9.06 -7.59
N LYS A 120 7.98 8.72 -6.33
CA LYS A 120 8.45 9.49 -5.19
C LYS A 120 8.63 8.57 -3.99
N GLY A 121 9.84 8.54 -3.40
CA GLY A 121 10.12 7.66 -2.26
C GLY A 121 9.70 6.22 -2.53
N GLY A 122 8.91 5.65 -1.64
CA GLY A 122 8.41 4.27 -1.72
C GLY A 122 7.11 4.10 -2.53
N HIS A 123 6.71 5.02 -3.40
CA HIS A 123 5.46 4.91 -4.14
C HIS A 123 5.53 5.42 -5.58
N ILE A 124 4.59 4.92 -6.40
CA ILE A 124 4.41 5.29 -7.79
C ILE A 124 2.94 5.72 -7.98
N MET A 125 2.74 6.92 -8.44
CA MET A 125 1.42 7.49 -8.72
C MET A 125 1.13 7.40 -10.21
N HIS A 126 -0.07 6.94 -10.55
CA HIS A 126 -0.53 6.83 -11.94
C HIS A 126 -1.45 8.00 -12.27
N PHE A 127 -1.24 8.59 -13.43
CA PHE A 127 -1.99 9.74 -13.92
C PHE A 127 -2.44 9.54 -15.37
N GLY A 128 -3.52 10.20 -15.74
CA GLY A 128 -4.04 10.32 -17.09
C GLY A 128 -5.17 11.34 -17.11
N ASN A 129 -5.46 11.86 -18.29
CA ASN A 129 -6.61 12.73 -18.46
C ASN A 129 -7.92 11.94 -18.22
N PRO A 130 -8.99 12.59 -17.72
CA PRO A 130 -10.27 11.92 -17.58
C PRO A 130 -10.83 11.58 -18.96
N THR A 131 -11.37 10.36 -19.09
CA THR A 131 -12.09 9.94 -20.28
C THR A 131 -13.44 10.64 -20.41
N LYS A 132 -14.08 10.58 -21.59
CA LYS A 132 -15.43 11.09 -21.77
C LYS A 132 -16.42 10.44 -20.81
N GLU A 133 -16.30 9.12 -20.62
CA GLU A 133 -17.16 8.38 -19.70
C GLU A 133 -16.99 8.84 -18.24
N GLN A 134 -15.76 9.09 -17.80
CA GLN A 134 -15.51 9.65 -16.48
C GLN A 134 -16.16 11.02 -16.28
N ILE A 135 -16.07 11.88 -17.30
CA ILE A 135 -16.67 13.21 -17.26
C ILE A 135 -18.20 13.11 -17.21
N GLU A 136 -18.80 12.31 -18.08
CA GLU A 136 -20.26 12.13 -18.19
C GLU A 136 -20.86 11.51 -16.93
N ARG A 137 -20.20 10.52 -16.35
CA ARG A 137 -20.66 9.80 -15.14
C ARG A 137 -20.23 10.47 -13.84
N GLY A 138 -19.38 11.48 -13.89
CA GLY A 138 -18.96 12.25 -12.73
C GLY A 138 -18.03 11.54 -11.76
N PHE A 139 -17.29 10.52 -12.21
CA PHE A 139 -16.32 9.82 -11.37
C PHE A 139 -14.87 10.13 -11.75
N ARG A 140 -13.95 9.80 -10.89
CA ARG A 140 -12.51 9.92 -11.08
C ARG A 140 -11.84 8.60 -10.70
N VAL A 141 -10.65 8.37 -11.24
CA VAL A 141 -9.81 7.23 -10.86
C VAL A 141 -8.49 7.73 -10.32
N ALA A 142 -8.05 7.19 -9.20
CA ALA A 142 -6.72 7.43 -8.66
C ALA A 142 -6.06 6.09 -8.32
N SER A 143 -4.94 5.81 -8.95
CA SER A 143 -4.16 4.60 -8.70
C SER A 143 -2.80 4.97 -8.12
N THR A 144 -2.38 4.24 -7.11
CA THR A 144 -1.06 4.39 -6.49
C THR A 144 -0.51 3.01 -6.15
N TYR A 145 0.73 2.77 -6.53
CA TYR A 145 1.49 1.60 -6.11
C TYR A 145 2.39 1.96 -4.93
N TYR A 146 2.40 1.13 -3.91
CA TYR A 146 3.23 1.27 -2.72
C TYR A 146 4.26 0.15 -2.69
N PHE A 147 5.53 0.51 -2.70
CA PHE A 147 6.60 -0.47 -2.60
C PHE A 147 6.53 -1.22 -1.26
N PRO A 148 6.75 -2.55 -1.19
CA PRO A 148 7.21 -3.39 -2.31
C PRO A 148 6.10 -3.97 -3.19
N ASN A 149 4.86 -4.14 -2.73
CA ASN A 149 3.86 -4.93 -3.45
C ASN A 149 2.42 -4.67 -2.99
N ALA A 150 2.09 -3.45 -2.67
CA ALA A 150 0.72 -3.04 -2.40
C ALA A 150 0.24 -2.00 -3.43
N SER A 151 -1.06 -1.92 -3.66
CA SER A 151 -1.65 -0.87 -4.49
C SER A 151 -3.00 -0.43 -3.96
N MET A 152 -3.36 0.80 -4.24
CA MET A 152 -4.68 1.36 -3.98
C MET A 152 -5.24 1.94 -5.27
N ASN A 153 -6.44 1.48 -5.63
CA ASN A 153 -7.21 2.03 -6.74
C ASN A 153 -8.52 2.57 -6.18
N ILE A 154 -8.80 3.83 -6.45
CA ILE A 154 -9.99 4.53 -5.98
C ILE A 154 -10.77 5.01 -7.20
N THR A 155 -12.09 4.82 -7.18
CA THR A 155 -13.03 5.29 -8.22
C THR A 155 -14.18 6.05 -7.61
#